data_42936fdde13de670c5399ecad22e46d2
#
_entry.id   42936fdde13de670c5399ecad22e46d2
#
_cell.length_a   1.000
_cell.length_b   1.000
_cell.length_c   1.000
_cell.angle_alpha   90.00
_cell.angle_beta   90.00
_cell.angle_gamma   90.00
#
_symmetry.space_group_name_H-M   'P 1'
#
loop_
_entity.id
_entity.type
_entity.pdbx_description
1 polymer ?
#
loop_
_entity_poly.entity_id
_entity_poly.type
_entity_poly.pdbx_seq_one_letter_code
_entity_poly.pdbx_strand_id
1 'polypeptide(L)'
;EGEDRNEYDFSRGFCVAGADSAAFLEDALARLGLTRREANEFIVFWLPQLEENPYNLIAFQTDAYTDHARLTVTPEPDTVLRVFMAWKPLDAPVEIEAQPLTAPTREGFTLVEWGGSRVD
;
A
#
# COMPACT_ATOMS: atom_id res chain seq x y z
N GLU A 1 2.25 21.38 14.08
CA GLU A 1 1.78 20.85 14.10
C GLU A 1 1.21 19.68 13.40
N GLY A 2 0.62 19.14 13.71
CA GLY A 2 0.34 17.88 13.31
C GLY A 2 -0.13 17.63 11.97
N GLU A 3 -0.46 18.61 11.26
CA GLU A 3 -0.98 18.41 9.94
C GLU A 3 0.01 17.76 9.01
N ASP A 4 1.26 17.93 9.27
CA ASP A 4 2.26 17.36 8.38
C ASP A 4 2.20 15.86 8.32
N ARG A 5 1.77 15.22 9.37
CA ARG A 5 1.75 13.78 9.43
C ARG A 5 0.77 13.16 8.46
N ASN A 6 -0.13 13.93 7.92
CA ASN A 6 -1.12 13.41 7.00
C ASN A 6 -0.78 13.73 5.57
N GLU A 7 0.43 14.15 5.31
CA GLU A 7 0.81 14.54 3.97
C GLU A 7 1.31 13.35 3.19
N TYR A 8 0.37 12.50 2.81
CA TYR A 8 0.70 11.42 1.92
C TYR A 8 0.52 11.90 0.48
N ASP A 9 1.28 11.32 -0.41
CA ASP A 9 1.25 11.71 -1.81
C ASP A 9 0.08 11.05 -2.52
N PHE A 10 -0.93 11.84 -2.86
CA PHE A 10 -2.08 11.37 -3.62
C PHE A 10 -2.12 12.00 -5.02
N SER A 11 -0.99 12.48 -5.51
CA SER A 11 -0.95 13.02 -6.88
C SER A 11 -1.23 11.93 -7.90
N ARG A 12 -0.90 10.68 -7.57
CA ARG A 12 -1.26 9.51 -8.35
C ARG A 12 -1.74 8.43 -7.42
N GLY A 13 -2.59 7.57 -7.92
CA GLY A 13 -3.13 6.51 -7.10
C GLY A 13 -4.22 5.77 -7.83
N PHE A 14 -5.21 5.31 -7.08
CA PHE A 14 -6.30 4.52 -7.64
C PHE A 14 -7.58 4.86 -6.92
N CYS A 15 -8.67 4.95 -7.70
CA CYS A 15 -9.99 5.06 -7.12
C CYS A 15 -10.67 3.70 -7.32
N VAL A 16 -10.96 3.01 -6.23
CA VAL A 16 -11.41 1.63 -6.27
C VAL A 16 -12.74 1.52 -5.55
N ALA A 17 -13.73 0.91 -6.21
CA ALA A 17 -14.99 0.63 -5.55
C ALA A 17 -14.75 -0.33 -4.40
N GLY A 18 -15.46 -0.13 -3.28
CA GLY A 18 -15.29 -1.00 -2.13
C GLY A 18 -15.46 -2.46 -2.48
N ALA A 19 -16.44 -2.78 -3.33
CA ALA A 19 -16.69 -4.15 -3.73
C ALA A 19 -15.56 -4.75 -4.58
N ASP A 20 -14.73 -3.92 -5.19
CA ASP A 20 -13.63 -4.37 -6.03
C ASP A 20 -12.29 -4.40 -5.30
N SER A 21 -12.29 -4.07 -4.02
CA SER A 21 -11.03 -3.88 -3.29
C SER A 21 -10.18 -5.15 -3.22
N ALA A 22 -10.82 -6.32 -3.05
CA ALA A 22 -10.06 -7.57 -2.97
C ALA A 22 -9.28 -7.83 -4.26
N ALA A 23 -9.97 -7.73 -5.40
CA ALA A 23 -9.32 -7.97 -6.69
C ALA A 23 -8.24 -6.93 -6.95
N PHE A 24 -8.51 -5.67 -6.58
CA PHE A 24 -7.53 -4.61 -6.74
C PHE A 24 -6.27 -4.92 -5.94
N LEU A 25 -6.42 -5.30 -4.68
CA LEU A 25 -5.27 -5.56 -3.82
C LEU A 25 -4.47 -6.76 -4.29
N GLU A 26 -5.16 -7.81 -4.75
CA GLU A 26 -4.45 -8.98 -5.27
C GLU A 26 -3.53 -8.60 -6.42
N ASP A 27 -4.03 -7.80 -7.34
CA ASP A 27 -3.25 -7.36 -8.49
C ASP A 27 -2.14 -6.40 -8.08
N ALA A 28 -2.48 -5.38 -7.28
CA ALA A 28 -1.53 -4.34 -6.92
C ALA A 28 -0.36 -4.89 -6.09
N LEU A 29 -0.67 -5.76 -5.13
CA LEU A 29 0.39 -6.29 -4.26
C LEU A 29 1.31 -7.23 -5.04
N ALA A 30 0.77 -7.98 -6.00
CA ALA A 30 1.59 -8.80 -6.86
C ALA A 30 2.55 -7.94 -7.69
N ARG A 31 2.06 -6.82 -8.19
CA ARG A 31 2.90 -5.89 -8.96
C ARG A 31 3.99 -5.28 -8.10
N LEU A 32 3.73 -5.14 -6.80
CA LEU A 32 4.72 -4.60 -5.87
C LEU A 32 5.71 -5.65 -5.39
N GLY A 33 5.50 -6.91 -5.76
CA GLY A 33 6.48 -7.95 -5.47
C GLY A 33 6.15 -8.88 -4.32
N LEU A 34 4.96 -8.78 -3.74
CA LEU A 34 4.59 -9.68 -2.67
C LEU A 34 4.19 -11.04 -3.23
N THR A 35 4.53 -12.09 -2.48
CA THR A 35 4.02 -13.42 -2.80
C THR A 35 2.53 -13.47 -2.44
N ARG A 36 1.84 -14.48 -2.93
CA ARG A 36 0.43 -14.65 -2.63
C ARG A 36 0.17 -14.71 -1.14
N ARG A 37 1.03 -15.40 -0.42
CA ARG A 37 0.90 -15.54 1.02
C ARG A 37 1.06 -14.19 1.72
N GLU A 38 2.06 -13.44 1.33
CA GLU A 38 2.30 -12.11 1.91
C GLU A 38 1.15 -11.17 1.61
N ALA A 39 0.67 -11.21 0.37
CA ALA A 39 -0.45 -10.37 -0.03
C ALA A 39 -1.72 -10.72 0.74
N ASN A 40 -1.95 -12.00 0.99
CA ASN A 40 -3.15 -12.41 1.71
C ASN A 40 -3.18 -11.84 3.13
N GLU A 41 -2.04 -11.79 3.81
CA GLU A 41 -1.98 -11.21 5.14
C GLU A 41 -2.37 -9.75 5.12
N PHE A 42 -1.89 -9.02 4.14
CA PHE A 42 -2.22 -7.61 3.97
C PHE A 42 -3.72 -7.45 3.70
N ILE A 43 -4.24 -8.27 2.80
CA ILE A 43 -5.64 -8.18 2.40
C ILE A 43 -6.57 -8.51 3.57
N VAL A 44 -6.26 -9.55 4.33
CA VAL A 44 -7.08 -9.93 5.48
C VAL A 44 -7.19 -8.77 6.48
N PHE A 45 -6.10 -8.03 6.65
CA PHE A 45 -6.11 -6.93 7.59
C PHE A 45 -6.91 -5.72 7.08
N TRP A 46 -6.70 -5.34 5.80
CA TRP A 46 -7.26 -4.08 5.30
C TRP A 46 -8.61 -4.20 4.62
N LEU A 47 -8.89 -5.35 4.00
CA LEU A 47 -10.09 -5.48 3.18
C LEU A 47 -11.39 -5.15 3.92
N PRO A 48 -11.59 -5.59 5.17
CA PRO A 48 -12.86 -5.26 5.85
C PRO A 48 -13.09 -3.76 5.96
N GLN A 49 -12.02 -2.98 6.07
CA GLN A 49 -12.16 -1.53 6.18
C GLN A 49 -12.44 -0.89 4.83
N LEU A 50 -11.96 -1.50 3.76
CA LEU A 50 -12.14 -0.95 2.42
C LEU A 50 -13.50 -1.31 1.84
N GLU A 51 -13.96 -2.54 2.10
CA GLU A 51 -15.19 -3.03 1.51
C GLU A 51 -16.44 -2.26 1.93
N GLU A 52 -16.41 -1.68 3.12
CA GLU A 52 -17.60 -1.02 3.62
C GLU A 52 -17.82 0.36 3.01
N ASN A 53 -16.87 0.87 2.28
CA ASN A 53 -16.98 2.20 1.67
C ASN A 53 -17.43 2.08 0.22
N PRO A 54 -18.24 3.04 -0.29
CA PRO A 54 -18.59 3.00 -1.71
C PRO A 54 -17.37 3.02 -2.62
N TYR A 55 -16.39 3.86 -2.30
CA TYR A 55 -15.14 3.97 -3.05
C TYR A 55 -14.01 4.28 -2.10
N ASN A 56 -12.80 3.98 -2.53
CA ASN A 56 -11.60 4.31 -1.77
C ASN A 56 -10.57 4.91 -2.71
N LEU A 57 -9.93 5.99 -2.27
CA LEU A 57 -8.79 6.55 -2.96
C LEU A 57 -7.55 5.93 -2.33
N ILE A 58 -6.76 5.22 -3.11
CA ILE A 58 -5.63 4.44 -2.60
C ILE A 58 -4.36 4.90 -3.28
N ALA A 59 -3.32 5.16 -2.50
CA ALA A 59 -2.01 5.49 -3.03
C ALA A 59 -0.95 4.80 -2.16
N PHE A 60 -0.04 4.11 -2.81
CA PHE A 60 1.04 3.44 -2.10
C PHE A 60 2.20 4.42 -1.94
N GLN A 61 2.67 4.56 -0.70
CA GLN A 61 3.74 5.50 -0.36
C GLN A 61 5.03 4.72 -0.28
N THR A 62 5.88 4.87 -1.26
CA THR A 62 7.11 4.11 -1.29
C THR A 62 8.29 4.94 -0.80
N ASP A 63 8.53 6.08 -1.43
CA ASP A 63 9.73 6.84 -1.15
C ASP A 63 9.73 7.47 0.23
N ALA A 64 8.63 8.13 0.59
CA ALA A 64 8.56 8.81 1.88
C ALA A 64 8.65 7.82 3.02
N TYR A 65 7.95 6.69 2.89
CA TYR A 65 7.98 5.67 3.93
C TYR A 65 9.37 5.07 4.06
N THR A 66 10.00 4.80 2.93
CA THR A 66 11.34 4.21 2.93
C THR A 66 12.33 5.13 3.60
N ASP A 67 12.22 6.43 3.35
CA ASP A 67 13.15 7.39 3.94
C ASP A 67 13.04 7.45 5.46
N HIS A 68 11.87 7.21 5.99
CA HIS A 68 11.62 7.41 7.42
C HIS A 68 11.54 6.12 8.21
N ALA A 69 11.38 4.99 7.56
CA ALA A 69 11.21 3.72 8.25
C ALA A 69 12.45 2.87 8.09
N ARG A 70 13.43 3.10 8.95
CA ARG A 70 14.67 2.36 8.89
C ARG A 70 14.63 1.22 9.89
N LEU A 71 15.13 0.09 9.46
CA LEU A 71 15.20 -1.10 10.29
C LEU A 71 16.62 -1.56 10.48
N THR A 72 16.85 -2.13 11.65
CA THR A 72 18.07 -2.86 11.90
C THR A 72 17.69 -4.32 12.07
N VAL A 73 18.19 -5.17 11.21
CA VAL A 73 17.87 -6.59 11.18
C VAL A 73 19.15 -7.39 11.15
N THR A 74 19.20 -8.47 11.92
CA THR A 74 20.37 -9.33 11.96
C THR A 74 19.90 -10.77 11.70
N PRO A 75 20.38 -11.42 10.62
CA PRO A 75 21.32 -10.90 9.63
C PRO A 75 20.67 -9.85 8.75
N GLU A 76 21.47 -9.04 8.11
CA GLU A 76 20.96 -8.00 7.23
C GLU A 76 20.29 -8.65 6.03
N PRO A 77 19.07 -8.21 5.66
CA PRO A 77 18.39 -8.82 4.53
C PRO A 77 19.04 -8.43 3.22
N ASP A 78 18.96 -9.33 2.25
CA ASP A 78 19.43 -9.07 0.90
C ASP A 78 18.46 -8.15 0.15
N THR A 79 17.19 -8.26 0.45
CA THR A 79 16.14 -7.45 -0.17
C THR A 79 15.19 -6.98 0.91
N VAL A 80 14.84 -5.71 0.89
CA VAL A 80 13.80 -5.17 1.78
C VAL A 80 12.65 -4.67 0.92
N LEU A 81 11.48 -5.19 1.18
CA LEU A 81 10.27 -4.83 0.44
C LEU A 81 9.30 -4.16 1.39
N ARG A 82 9.02 -2.89 1.14
CA ARG A 82 8.12 -2.12 2.00
C ARG A 82 6.90 -1.69 1.22
N VAL A 83 5.73 -1.92 1.81
CA VAL A 83 4.46 -1.53 1.22
C VAL A 83 3.68 -0.73 2.26
N PHE A 84 3.41 0.52 1.97
CA PHE A 84 2.61 1.37 2.84
C PHE A 84 1.46 1.93 2.02
N MET A 85 0.23 1.63 2.44
CA MET A 85 -0.97 2.05 1.72
C MET A 85 -1.65 3.20 2.45
N ALA A 86 -1.66 4.38 1.84
CA ALA A 86 -2.48 5.48 2.33
C ALA A 86 -3.81 5.41 1.59
N TRP A 87 -4.92 5.54 2.32
CA TRP A 87 -6.22 5.42 1.66
C TRP A 87 -7.25 6.31 2.32
N LYS A 88 -8.24 6.70 1.53
CA LYS A 88 -9.27 7.62 1.97
C LYS A 88 -10.62 7.11 1.50
N PRO A 89 -11.60 6.97 2.42
CA PRO A 89 -12.92 6.54 1.98
C PRO A 89 -13.63 7.65 1.22
N LEU A 90 -14.36 7.27 0.19
CA LEU A 90 -15.07 8.23 -0.67
C LEU A 90 -16.51 7.78 -0.85
N ASP A 91 -17.41 8.75 -0.97
CA ASP A 91 -18.81 8.47 -1.28
C ASP A 91 -19.07 8.33 -2.76
N ALA A 92 -18.16 8.85 -3.57
CA ALA A 92 -18.33 8.83 -5.03
C ALA A 92 -16.96 8.71 -5.66
N PRO A 93 -16.90 8.21 -6.92
CA PRO A 93 -15.59 8.05 -7.56
C PRO A 93 -14.99 9.39 -7.93
N VAL A 94 -13.66 9.42 -7.97
CA VAL A 94 -12.91 10.58 -8.43
C VAL A 94 -11.94 10.12 -9.51
N GLU A 95 -11.53 11.06 -10.33
CA GLU A 95 -10.54 10.77 -11.35
C GLU A 95 -9.15 11.02 -10.79
N ILE A 96 -8.26 10.08 -11.00
CA ILE A 96 -6.89 10.22 -10.54
C ILE A 96 -5.99 9.44 -11.50
N GLU A 97 -4.82 9.97 -11.76
CA GLU A 97 -3.86 9.30 -12.62
C GLU A 97 -3.33 8.05 -11.91
N ALA A 98 -3.25 6.94 -12.65
CA ALA A 98 -2.80 5.69 -12.08
C ALA A 98 -1.34 5.79 -11.64
N GLN A 99 -1.07 5.21 -10.48
CA GLN A 99 0.28 5.17 -9.94
C GLN A 99 1.02 3.99 -10.56
N PRO A 100 2.26 4.18 -11.04
CA PRO A 100 3.03 3.04 -11.51
C PRO A 100 3.45 2.17 -10.32
N LEU A 101 3.27 0.88 -10.46
CA LEU A 101 3.64 -0.08 -9.41
C LEU A 101 4.74 -0.96 -9.96
N THR A 102 5.87 -0.99 -9.25
CA THR A 102 7.01 -1.79 -9.66
C THR A 102 7.51 -2.57 -8.46
N ALA A 103 8.21 -3.66 -8.73
CA ALA A 103 8.75 -4.51 -7.69
C ALA A 103 10.26 -4.58 -7.84
N PRO A 104 10.98 -4.61 -6.70
CA PRO A 104 12.42 -4.86 -6.77
C PRO A 104 12.67 -6.34 -7.09
N THR A 105 13.84 -6.64 -7.61
CA THR A 105 14.25 -8.02 -7.77
C THR A 105 14.49 -8.61 -6.39
N ARG A 106 13.85 -9.74 -6.10
CA ARG A 106 14.00 -10.41 -4.81
C ARG A 106 15.14 -11.41 -4.92
N GLU A 107 16.11 -11.29 -4.04
CA GLU A 107 17.25 -12.19 -4.03
C GLU A 107 17.54 -12.57 -2.59
N GLY A 108 17.78 -13.84 -2.34
CA GLY A 108 18.18 -14.29 -1.04
C GLY A 108 17.15 -14.03 0.05
N PHE A 109 17.62 -13.62 1.20
CA PHE A 109 16.77 -13.32 2.33
C PHE A 109 16.01 -12.02 2.07
N THR A 110 14.68 -12.08 2.05
CA THR A 110 13.84 -10.92 1.79
C THR A 110 13.04 -10.59 3.04
N LEU A 111 13.17 -9.35 3.50
CA LEU A 111 12.36 -8.84 4.58
C LEU A 111 11.18 -8.08 3.99
N VAL A 112 9.95 -8.44 4.37
CA VAL A 112 8.75 -7.77 3.91
C VAL A 112 8.11 -7.06 5.09
N GLU A 113 7.91 -5.75 4.95
CA GLU A 113 7.14 -4.99 5.93
C GLU A 113 6.01 -4.28 5.23
N TRP A 114 4.85 -4.24 5.88
CA TRP A 114 3.75 -3.50 5.30
C TRP A 114 2.97 -2.78 6.40
N GLY A 115 2.25 -1.77 5.97
CA GLY A 115 1.39 -1.01 6.85
C GLY A 115 0.50 -0.12 6.04
N GLY A 116 -0.23 0.73 6.71
CA GLY A 116 -1.11 1.66 6.02
C GLY A 116 -1.70 2.65 6.98
N SER A 117 -2.42 3.61 6.41
CA SER A 117 -3.07 4.65 7.20
C SER A 117 -4.31 5.14 6.48
N ARG A 118 -5.37 5.27 7.22
CA ARG A 118 -6.59 5.88 6.71
C ARG A 118 -6.44 7.39 6.81
N VAL A 119 -6.83 8.06 5.73
CA VAL A 119 -6.81 9.52 5.67
C VAL A 119 -8.25 9.98 5.53
N ASP A 120 -8.68 10.91 6.35
CA ASP A 120 -10.06 11.42 6.28
C ASP A 120 -10.17 12.73 5.56
#